data_dd93929c041404ab3bcae8c6417ab5ae
#
_entry.id   dd93929c041404ab3bcae8c6417ab5ae
#
_cell.length_a   1.000
_cell.length_b   1.000
_cell.length_c   1.000
_cell.angle_alpha   90.00
_cell.angle_beta   90.00
_cell.angle_gamma   90.00
#
_symmetry.space_group_name_H-M   'P 1'
#
loop_
_entity.id
_entity.type
_entity.pdbx_description
1 polymer ?
#
loop_
_entity_poly.entity_id
_entity_poly.type
_entity_poly.pdbx_seq_one_letter_code
_entity_poly.pdbx_strand_id
1 'polypeptide(L)'
;YQALRVLSSEWTDELHAAGSVLEINAYDRDLVKVRDHDVPIAAKVLARSRYFTLVLDEEPPDGLPPEIPDAGETPTERLQRTAHFARIGIWDLKKNEPVLKLRAEAGGTVIPVGKRPIEDPLVNAAQQRQVNNCALALEVKAALEPPSDSPSPEPPSEKTAPPP
;
A
#
# COMPACT_ATOMS: atom_id res chain seq x y z
N TYR A 1 -2.32 10.27 7.89
CA TYR A 1 -1.07 10.76 8.53
C TYR A 1 -1.18 12.23 8.97
N GLN A 2 -1.63 13.14 8.09
CA GLN A 2 -1.83 14.56 8.44
C GLN A 2 -2.84 14.74 9.58
N ALA A 3 -3.96 14.01 9.56
CA ALA A 3 -4.95 14.06 10.63
C ALA A 3 -4.38 13.63 11.98
N LEU A 4 -3.56 12.56 12.01
CA LEU A 4 -2.88 12.13 13.25
C LEU A 4 -1.85 13.17 13.73
N ARG A 5 -1.14 13.79 12.80
CA ARG A 5 -0.17 14.84 13.12
C ARG A 5 -0.85 16.07 13.73
N VAL A 6 -1.97 16.48 13.15
CA VAL A 6 -2.77 17.62 13.67
C VAL A 6 -3.30 17.36 15.08
N LEU A 7 -3.54 16.09 15.43
CA LEU A 7 -3.98 15.69 16.78
C LEU A 7 -2.83 15.44 17.77
N SER A 8 -1.57 15.53 17.32
CA SER A 8 -0.41 15.34 18.20
C SER A 8 -0.18 16.56 19.08
N SER A 9 -0.17 16.38 20.39
CA SER A 9 0.10 17.45 21.35
C SER A 9 1.48 18.07 21.17
N GLU A 10 2.50 17.25 20.92
CA GLU A 10 3.88 17.72 20.70
C GLU A 10 3.96 18.69 19.52
N TRP A 11 3.35 18.35 18.40
CA TRP A 11 3.34 19.24 17.23
C TRP A 11 2.52 20.51 17.47
N THR A 12 1.44 20.43 18.24
CA THR A 12 0.63 21.59 18.64
C THR A 12 1.44 22.56 19.48
N ASP A 13 2.17 22.04 20.44
CA ASP A 13 3.00 22.85 21.35
C ASP A 13 4.15 23.53 20.59
N GLU A 14 4.82 22.82 19.68
CA GLU A 14 5.85 23.40 18.79
C GLU A 14 5.28 24.49 17.89
N LEU A 15 4.12 24.28 17.29
CA LEU A 15 3.48 25.26 16.43
C LEU A 15 3.10 26.54 17.19
N HIS A 16 2.53 26.41 18.39
CA HIS A 16 2.15 27.53 19.21
C HIS A 16 3.36 28.31 19.75
N ALA A 17 4.48 27.63 19.98
CA ALA A 17 5.72 28.24 20.45
C ALA A 17 6.48 29.01 19.35
N ALA A 18 6.45 28.51 18.11
CA ALA A 18 7.29 29.02 17.01
C ALA A 18 6.50 29.54 15.81
N GLY A 19 5.19 29.24 15.73
CA GLY A 19 4.36 29.57 14.58
C GLY A 19 3.95 31.04 14.48
N SER A 20 3.79 31.53 13.27
CA SER A 20 3.15 32.79 12.98
C SER A 20 1.63 32.73 13.23
N VAL A 21 0.99 33.90 13.42
CA VAL A 21 -0.47 33.95 13.58
C VAL A 21 -1.23 33.32 12.40
N LEU A 22 -0.68 33.40 11.19
CA LEU A 22 -1.27 32.77 10.01
C LEU A 22 -1.20 31.25 10.07
N GLU A 23 -0.09 30.70 10.54
CA GLU A 23 0.10 29.25 10.69
C GLU A 23 -0.79 28.70 11.80
N ILE A 24 -0.90 29.40 12.92
CA ILE A 24 -1.80 29.02 14.02
C ILE A 24 -3.26 29.02 13.56
N ASN A 25 -3.70 30.06 12.84
CA ASN A 25 -5.07 30.12 12.31
C ASN A 25 -5.35 29.05 11.24
N ALA A 26 -4.34 28.67 10.45
CA ALA A 26 -4.47 27.57 9.49
C ALA A 26 -4.61 26.24 10.23
N TYR A 27 -3.81 26.01 11.24
CA TYR A 27 -3.88 24.84 12.11
C TYR A 27 -5.24 24.70 12.79
N ASP A 28 -5.77 25.79 13.40
CA ASP A 28 -7.06 25.77 14.07
C ASP A 28 -8.21 25.38 13.13
N ARG A 29 -8.18 25.87 11.89
CA ARG A 29 -9.15 25.47 10.86
C ARG A 29 -9.04 23.99 10.50
N ASP A 30 -7.82 23.49 10.34
CA ASP A 30 -7.57 22.08 10.03
C ASP A 30 -7.96 21.18 11.20
N LEU A 31 -7.70 21.61 12.44
CA LEU A 31 -8.11 20.89 13.64
C LEU A 31 -9.63 20.75 13.72
N VAL A 32 -10.36 21.84 13.48
CA VAL A 32 -11.84 21.82 13.46
C VAL A 32 -12.35 20.87 12.38
N LYS A 33 -11.79 20.94 11.17
CA LYS A 33 -12.16 20.04 10.08
C LYS A 33 -11.91 18.58 10.44
N VAL A 34 -10.73 18.24 10.95
CA VAL A 34 -10.37 16.88 11.35
C VAL A 34 -11.29 16.37 12.45
N ARG A 35 -11.50 17.16 13.51
CA ARG A 35 -12.32 16.78 14.66
C ARG A 35 -13.79 16.60 14.31
N ASP A 36 -14.37 17.55 13.57
CA ASP A 36 -15.82 17.64 13.39
C ASP A 36 -16.30 16.90 12.14
N HIS A 37 -15.40 16.62 11.19
CA HIS A 37 -15.75 16.02 9.91
C HIS A 37 -14.98 14.72 9.64
N ASP A 38 -13.65 14.77 9.56
CA ASP A 38 -12.86 13.63 9.07
C ASP A 38 -12.85 12.45 10.06
N VAL A 39 -12.65 12.71 11.35
CA VAL A 39 -12.64 11.66 12.39
C VAL A 39 -14.01 10.98 12.55
N PRO A 40 -15.14 11.71 12.62
CA PRO A 40 -16.45 11.06 12.70
C PRO A 40 -16.79 10.21 11.47
N ILE A 41 -16.38 10.61 10.27
CA ILE A 41 -16.57 9.82 9.05
C ILE A 41 -15.74 8.55 9.12
N ALA A 42 -14.44 8.67 9.42
CA ALA A 42 -13.54 7.53 9.56
C ALA A 42 -14.04 6.54 10.65
N ALA A 43 -14.48 7.05 11.78
CA ALA A 43 -15.04 6.23 12.86
C ALA A 43 -16.31 5.47 12.41
N LYS A 44 -17.21 6.12 11.66
CA LYS A 44 -18.40 5.46 11.10
C LYS A 44 -18.05 4.37 10.09
N VAL A 45 -17.03 4.57 9.27
CA VAL A 45 -16.55 3.56 8.31
C VAL A 45 -15.96 2.38 9.08
N LEU A 46 -15.06 2.63 10.03
CA LEU A 46 -14.42 1.58 10.84
C LEU A 46 -15.45 0.77 11.65
N ALA A 47 -16.45 1.44 12.23
CA ALA A 47 -17.50 0.76 13.00
C ALA A 47 -18.33 -0.23 12.16
N ARG A 48 -18.41 -0.02 10.86
CA ARG A 48 -19.11 -0.90 9.91
C ARG A 48 -18.19 -1.92 9.24
N SER A 49 -16.89 -1.68 9.27
CA SER A 49 -15.89 -2.53 8.64
C SER A 49 -15.63 -3.76 9.49
N ARG A 50 -15.44 -4.91 8.86
CA ARG A 50 -14.96 -6.11 9.51
C ARG A 50 -13.44 -6.18 9.49
N TYR A 51 -12.85 -5.75 8.41
CA TYR A 51 -11.40 -5.80 8.22
C TYR A 51 -10.81 -4.42 8.08
N PHE A 52 -9.62 -4.24 8.65
CA PHE A 52 -8.77 -3.08 8.44
C PHE A 52 -7.49 -3.53 7.75
N THR A 53 -7.14 -2.88 6.66
CA THR A 53 -5.91 -3.15 5.91
C THR A 53 -5.00 -1.92 5.97
N LEU A 54 -3.76 -2.14 6.37
CA LEU A 54 -2.70 -1.15 6.34
C LEU A 54 -1.65 -1.58 5.33
N VAL A 55 -1.31 -0.68 4.42
CA VAL A 55 -0.20 -0.85 3.47
C VAL A 55 0.81 0.24 3.76
N LEU A 56 2.04 -0.15 4.01
CA LEU A 56 3.18 0.74 4.27
C LEU A 56 4.24 0.48 3.20
N ASP A 57 4.26 1.34 2.19
CA ASP A 57 5.25 1.28 1.13
C ASP A 57 6.64 1.66 1.68
N GLU A 58 7.67 0.90 1.31
CA GLU A 58 9.07 1.13 1.69
C GLU A 58 9.79 1.85 0.54
N GLU A 59 10.49 2.94 0.87
CA GLU A 59 11.29 3.64 -0.12
C GLU A 59 12.43 2.74 -0.61
N PRO A 60 12.65 2.63 -1.94
CA PRO A 60 13.74 1.85 -2.50
C PRO A 60 15.10 2.39 -2.02
N PRO A 61 16.13 1.53 -1.87
CA PRO A 61 17.47 1.95 -1.44
C PRO A 61 18.09 3.02 -2.36
N ASP A 62 17.76 2.99 -3.64
CA ASP A 62 18.25 3.92 -4.65
C ASP A 62 17.46 5.26 -4.66
N GLY A 63 16.50 5.40 -3.73
CA GLY A 63 15.63 6.55 -3.65
C GLY A 63 14.49 6.55 -4.67
N LEU A 64 13.73 7.66 -4.69
CA LEU A 64 12.62 7.82 -5.63
C LEU A 64 13.14 8.26 -7.01
N PRO A 65 12.51 7.79 -8.10
CA PRO A 65 12.84 8.25 -9.44
C PRO A 65 12.51 9.75 -9.58
N PRO A 66 13.13 10.44 -10.54
CA PRO A 66 12.82 11.84 -10.80
C PRO A 66 11.35 12.03 -11.13
N GLU A 67 10.83 13.20 -10.77
CA GLU A 67 9.47 13.61 -11.14
C GLU A 67 9.34 13.71 -12.68
N ILE A 68 8.18 13.31 -13.21
CA ILE A 68 7.85 13.56 -14.61
C ILE A 68 7.62 15.07 -14.75
N PRO A 69 8.31 15.75 -15.69
CA PRO A 69 8.15 17.19 -15.88
C PRO A 69 6.68 17.61 -15.98
N ASP A 70 6.33 18.67 -15.29
CA ASP A 70 4.99 19.30 -15.29
C ASP A 70 3.84 18.38 -14.81
N ALA A 71 4.16 17.20 -14.25
CA ALA A 71 3.16 16.24 -13.77
C ALA A 71 2.57 16.58 -12.41
N GLY A 72 3.29 17.32 -11.59
CA GLY A 72 2.91 17.59 -10.20
C GLY A 72 2.82 16.33 -9.34
N GLU A 73 3.63 15.30 -9.65
CA GLU A 73 3.63 14.02 -8.93
C GLU A 73 4.05 14.20 -7.47
N THR A 74 3.26 13.66 -6.57
CA THR A 74 3.65 13.55 -5.16
C THR A 74 4.75 12.48 -4.96
N PRO A 75 5.55 12.56 -3.88
CA PRO A 75 6.50 11.49 -3.54
C PRO A 75 5.85 10.11 -3.45
N THR A 76 4.63 10.03 -2.95
CA THR A 76 3.85 8.77 -2.87
C THR A 76 3.54 8.22 -4.27
N GLU A 77 3.14 9.05 -5.21
CA GLU A 77 2.85 8.60 -6.58
C GLU A 77 4.11 8.13 -7.30
N ARG A 78 5.25 8.80 -7.07
CA ARG A 78 6.56 8.36 -7.59
C ARG A 78 6.97 7.01 -7.01
N LEU A 79 6.77 6.80 -5.72
CA LEU A 79 7.02 5.52 -5.07
C LEU A 79 6.16 4.41 -5.67
N GLN A 80 4.86 4.64 -5.78
CA GLN A 80 3.91 3.65 -6.27
C GLN A 80 4.14 3.23 -7.74
N ARG A 81 4.74 4.08 -8.57
CA ARG A 81 5.11 3.68 -9.95
C ARG A 81 6.48 2.99 -10.06
N THR A 82 7.22 2.90 -8.95
CA THR A 82 8.52 2.25 -8.88
C THR A 82 8.37 0.87 -8.28
N ALA A 83 9.21 -0.09 -8.67
CA ALA A 83 9.26 -1.36 -7.96
C ALA A 83 9.79 -1.12 -6.54
N HIS A 84 9.04 -1.56 -5.53
CA HIS A 84 9.35 -1.35 -4.13
C HIS A 84 8.77 -2.47 -3.26
N PHE A 85 9.15 -2.52 -2.00
CA PHE A 85 8.50 -3.39 -1.03
C PHE A 85 7.42 -2.66 -0.26
N ALA A 86 6.39 -3.41 0.14
CA ALA A 86 5.36 -2.90 1.05
C ALA A 86 5.14 -3.90 2.19
N ARG A 87 4.92 -3.35 3.39
CA ARG A 87 4.43 -4.14 4.54
C ARG A 87 2.92 -4.04 4.58
N ILE A 88 2.27 -5.19 4.57
CA ILE A 88 0.83 -5.29 4.55
C ILE A 88 0.37 -5.99 5.82
N GLY A 89 -0.57 -5.34 6.53
CA GLY A 89 -1.24 -5.90 7.68
C GLY A 89 -2.75 -5.88 7.51
N ILE A 90 -3.41 -6.99 7.79
CA ILE A 90 -4.87 -7.11 7.79
C ILE A 90 -5.32 -7.55 9.18
N TRP A 91 -6.29 -6.85 9.74
CA TRP A 91 -6.88 -7.16 11.05
C TRP A 91 -8.38 -7.40 10.92
N ASP A 92 -8.88 -8.42 11.60
CA ASP A 92 -10.32 -8.59 11.85
C ASP A 92 -10.71 -7.72 13.05
N LEU A 93 -11.39 -6.61 12.78
CA LEU A 93 -11.79 -5.64 13.81
C LEU A 93 -12.82 -6.20 14.80
N LYS A 94 -13.60 -7.20 14.40
CA LYS A 94 -14.59 -7.84 15.29
C LYS A 94 -13.95 -8.79 16.27
N LYS A 95 -12.91 -9.48 15.84
CA LYS A 95 -12.17 -10.43 16.69
C LYS A 95 -10.99 -9.78 17.42
N ASN A 96 -10.61 -8.56 16.99
CA ASN A 96 -9.45 -7.82 17.47
C ASN A 96 -8.14 -8.61 17.34
N GLU A 97 -7.98 -9.27 16.20
CA GLU A 97 -6.80 -10.11 15.91
C GLU A 97 -6.23 -9.85 14.51
N PRO A 98 -4.91 -10.00 14.33
CA PRO A 98 -4.31 -9.95 13.01
C PRO A 98 -4.71 -11.20 12.19
N VAL A 99 -5.15 -10.97 10.96
CA VAL A 99 -5.45 -12.02 9.98
C VAL A 99 -4.23 -12.33 9.12
N LEU A 100 -3.49 -11.27 8.74
CA LEU A 100 -2.34 -11.40 7.87
C LEU A 100 -1.31 -10.32 8.21
N LYS A 101 -0.04 -10.68 8.15
CA LYS A 101 1.10 -9.76 8.13
C LYS A 101 2.11 -10.30 7.13
N LEU A 102 2.40 -9.54 6.09
CA LEU A 102 3.41 -9.93 5.10
C LEU A 102 4.19 -8.72 4.63
N ARG A 103 5.35 -8.98 4.04
CA ARG A 103 6.11 -8.04 3.24
C ARG A 103 6.08 -8.55 1.81
N ALA A 104 5.53 -7.74 0.91
CA ALA A 104 5.34 -8.10 -0.49
C ALA A 104 6.10 -7.14 -1.40
N GLU A 105 6.42 -7.59 -2.61
CA GLU A 105 7.04 -6.76 -3.63
C GLU A 105 5.98 -6.19 -4.56
N ALA A 106 5.92 -4.86 -4.63
CA ALA A 106 5.18 -4.12 -5.63
C ALA A 106 6.05 -4.01 -6.87
N GLY A 107 5.92 -4.96 -7.80
CA GLY A 107 6.74 -4.97 -9.00
C GLY A 107 6.04 -5.69 -10.15
N GLY A 108 6.21 -5.15 -11.34
CA GLY A 108 5.66 -5.75 -12.55
C GLY A 108 5.98 -4.88 -13.76
N THR A 109 5.77 -5.43 -14.93
CA THR A 109 6.03 -4.75 -16.20
C THR A 109 4.71 -4.47 -16.91
N VAL A 110 4.53 -3.21 -17.33
CA VAL A 110 3.42 -2.84 -18.21
C VAL A 110 3.69 -3.44 -19.58
N ILE A 111 2.82 -4.37 -20.00
CA ILE A 111 2.88 -4.96 -21.34
C ILE A 111 1.81 -4.27 -22.19
N PRO A 112 2.19 -3.44 -23.18
CA PRO A 112 1.21 -2.78 -24.02
C PRO A 112 0.44 -3.80 -24.86
N VAL A 113 -0.88 -3.69 -24.87
CA VAL A 113 -1.74 -4.48 -25.74
C VAL A 113 -1.76 -3.82 -27.12
N GLY A 114 -1.08 -4.41 -28.09
CA GLY A 114 -0.96 -3.90 -29.46
C GLY A 114 0.47 -3.58 -29.88
N LYS A 115 0.60 -2.98 -31.06
CA LYS A 115 1.92 -2.72 -31.68
C LYS A 115 2.54 -1.37 -31.32
N ARG A 116 1.83 -0.51 -30.59
CA ARG A 116 2.31 0.83 -30.27
C ARG A 116 2.68 0.91 -28.81
N PRO A 117 3.87 1.39 -28.45
CA PRO A 117 4.24 1.70 -27.09
C PRO A 117 3.36 2.87 -26.57
N ILE A 118 3.22 2.95 -25.26
CA ILE A 118 2.56 4.09 -24.61
C ILE A 118 3.55 5.25 -24.65
N GLU A 119 3.26 6.26 -25.47
CA GLU A 119 4.16 7.40 -25.66
C GLU A 119 4.00 8.46 -24.55
N ASP A 120 2.81 8.53 -23.92
CA ASP A 120 2.52 9.49 -22.87
C ASP A 120 3.11 9.01 -21.53
N PRO A 121 4.09 9.75 -20.94
CA PRO A 121 4.72 9.40 -19.68
C PRO A 121 3.72 9.34 -18.50
N LEU A 122 2.68 10.16 -18.49
CA LEU A 122 1.67 10.19 -17.43
C LEU A 122 0.77 8.95 -17.47
N VAL A 123 0.38 8.55 -18.68
CA VAL A 123 -0.40 7.33 -18.89
C VAL A 123 0.42 6.11 -18.48
N ASN A 124 1.69 6.07 -18.88
CA ASN A 124 2.61 5.00 -18.50
C ASN A 124 2.81 4.92 -16.98
N ALA A 125 3.02 6.06 -16.32
CA ALA A 125 3.13 6.14 -14.86
C ALA A 125 1.86 5.65 -14.15
N ALA A 126 0.69 6.04 -14.64
CA ALA A 126 -0.58 5.58 -14.08
C ALA A 126 -0.77 4.06 -14.22
N GLN A 127 -0.42 3.51 -15.39
CA GLN A 127 -0.48 2.06 -15.61
C GLN A 127 0.53 1.30 -14.76
N GLN A 128 1.74 1.84 -14.60
CA GLN A 128 2.75 1.22 -13.74
C GLN A 128 2.30 1.19 -12.28
N ARG A 129 1.69 2.26 -11.75
CA ARG A 129 1.08 2.26 -10.42
C ARG A 129 0.02 1.16 -10.28
N GLN A 130 -0.82 1.00 -11.29
CA GLN A 130 -1.84 -0.04 -11.28
C GLN A 130 -1.24 -1.44 -11.28
N VAL A 131 -0.21 -1.68 -12.09
CA VAL A 131 0.49 -2.99 -12.13
C VAL A 131 1.13 -3.30 -10.78
N ASN A 132 1.80 -2.35 -10.16
CA ASN A 132 2.43 -2.53 -8.85
C ASN A 132 1.38 -2.82 -7.76
N ASN A 133 0.26 -2.10 -7.75
CA ASN A 133 -0.84 -2.36 -6.82
C ASN A 133 -1.49 -3.75 -7.05
N CYS A 134 -1.63 -4.18 -8.31
CA CYS A 134 -2.11 -5.52 -8.62
C CYS A 134 -1.14 -6.61 -8.12
N ALA A 135 0.18 -6.39 -8.24
CA ALA A 135 1.17 -7.33 -7.72
C ALA A 135 1.01 -7.51 -6.20
N LEU A 136 0.90 -6.44 -5.43
CA LEU A 136 0.64 -6.51 -3.99
C LEU A 136 -0.66 -7.25 -3.68
N ALA A 137 -1.73 -7.00 -4.44
CA ALA A 137 -3.01 -7.66 -4.24
C ALA A 137 -2.94 -9.17 -4.51
N LEU A 138 -2.15 -9.59 -5.51
CA LEU A 138 -1.91 -11.01 -5.80
C LEU A 138 -1.14 -11.71 -4.69
N GLU A 139 -0.11 -11.07 -4.12
CA GLU A 139 0.63 -11.60 -2.97
C GLU A 139 -0.28 -11.77 -1.75
N VAL A 140 -1.12 -10.76 -1.46
CA VAL A 140 -2.11 -10.85 -0.38
C VAL A 140 -3.08 -12.01 -0.63
N LYS A 141 -3.58 -12.14 -1.86
CA LYS A 141 -4.49 -13.22 -2.22
C LYS A 141 -3.84 -14.59 -2.02
N ALA A 142 -2.63 -14.78 -2.53
CA ALA A 142 -1.87 -16.01 -2.39
C ALA A 142 -1.62 -16.38 -0.91
N ALA A 143 -1.35 -15.38 -0.07
CA ALA A 143 -1.11 -15.58 1.36
C ALA A 143 -2.41 -15.90 2.16
N LEU A 144 -3.57 -15.55 1.63
CA LEU A 144 -4.89 -15.85 2.23
C LEU A 144 -5.49 -17.16 1.73
N GLU A 145 -5.04 -17.67 0.60
CA GLU A 145 -5.49 -18.97 0.07
C GLU A 145 -4.88 -20.10 0.91
N PRO A 146 -5.66 -21.11 1.30
CA PRO A 146 -5.09 -22.28 1.97
C PRO A 146 -4.11 -22.95 1.01
N PRO A 147 -3.02 -23.57 1.53
CA PRO A 147 -2.11 -24.33 0.69
C PRO A 147 -2.91 -25.33 -0.13
N SER A 148 -2.82 -25.22 -1.47
CA SER A 148 -3.45 -26.21 -2.34
C SER A 148 -2.85 -27.57 -1.99
N ASP A 149 -3.69 -28.54 -1.64
CA ASP A 149 -3.29 -29.95 -1.56
C ASP A 149 -2.84 -30.41 -2.97
N SER A 150 -1.67 -29.99 -3.36
CA SER A 150 -1.00 -30.58 -4.50
C SER A 150 -0.68 -32.02 -4.12
N PRO A 151 -1.20 -33.03 -4.81
CA PRO A 151 -0.86 -34.41 -4.50
C PRO A 151 0.66 -34.54 -4.54
N SER A 152 1.20 -35.03 -3.42
CA SER A 152 2.63 -35.35 -3.32
C SER A 152 3.03 -36.17 -4.56
N PRO A 153 4.10 -35.84 -5.28
CA PRO A 153 4.53 -36.64 -6.41
C PRO A 153 4.69 -38.09 -5.95
N GLU A 154 3.92 -38.96 -6.55
CA GLU A 154 3.96 -40.39 -6.30
C GLU A 154 5.44 -40.86 -6.46
N PRO A 155 6.01 -41.58 -5.48
CA PRO A 155 7.38 -42.07 -5.61
C PRO A 155 7.49 -42.92 -6.85
N PRO A 156 8.57 -42.83 -7.64
CA PRO A 156 8.73 -43.56 -8.88
C PRO A 156 8.57 -45.05 -8.59
N SER A 157 7.59 -45.68 -9.24
CA SER A 157 7.34 -47.10 -9.15
C SER A 157 8.62 -47.85 -9.50
N GLU A 158 9.16 -48.53 -8.51
CA GLU A 158 10.34 -49.39 -8.64
C GLU A 158 10.03 -50.49 -9.63
N LYS A 159 10.58 -50.35 -10.83
CA LYS A 159 10.49 -51.40 -11.87
C LYS A 159 11.16 -52.65 -11.34
N THR A 160 10.35 -53.61 -10.93
CA THR A 160 10.79 -54.97 -10.58
C THR A 160 11.55 -55.55 -11.76
N ALA A 161 12.82 -55.82 -11.58
CA ALA A 161 13.63 -56.53 -12.58
C ALA A 161 13.11 -57.98 -12.74
N PRO A 162 13.10 -58.54 -13.96
CA PRO A 162 12.70 -59.94 -14.14
C PRO A 162 13.74 -60.89 -13.50
N PRO A 163 13.25 -62.01 -12.91
CA PRO A 163 14.13 -63.00 -12.33
C PRO A 163 14.98 -63.74 -13.38
N PRO A 164 16.13 -64.31 -13.00
CA PRO A 164 17.10 -64.96 -13.88
C PRO A 164 16.62 -66.25 -14.53
#